data_81c6b369adb8dbb53c4802b7d3d3cee8
#
_entry.id   81c6b369adb8dbb53c4802b7d3d3cee8
#
_cell.length_a   1.000
_cell.length_b   1.000
_cell.length_c   1.000
_cell.angle_alpha   90.00
_cell.angle_beta   90.00
_cell.angle_gamma   90.00
#
_symmetry.space_group_name_H-M   'P 1'
#
loop_
_entity.id
_entity.type
_entity.pdbx_description
1 polymer ?
#
loop_
_entity_poly.entity_id
_entity_poly.type
_entity_poly.pdbx_seq_one_letter_code
_entity_poly.pdbx_strand_id
1 'polypeptide(L)'
;MIKESIQKEDITIINMYAPNIGAPQYVRQMLTGMKGEINSNTVIVGDFNTQLTPMDRSTKLKISKETQTLNDTMDQLDLIDVYRTFHPKTMNFTFFSSAHGTFSRIDHILAINLALVNSKILKSSQASFLITVW
;
A
#
# COMPACT_ATOMS: atom_id res chain seq x y z
N MET A 1 3.94 14.28 4.31
CA MET A 1 2.83 14.36 3.34
C MET A 1 3.16 15.38 2.25
N ILE A 2 3.00 14.98 1.01
CA ILE A 2 3.31 15.82 -0.16
C ILE A 2 2.04 16.06 -0.94
N LYS A 3 1.80 17.32 -1.35
CA LYS A 3 0.69 17.67 -2.22
C LYS A 3 1.19 18.10 -3.57
N GLU A 4 0.62 17.55 -4.61
CA GLU A 4 0.92 17.94 -5.99
C GLU A 4 -0.36 18.12 -6.79
N SER A 5 -0.31 19.02 -7.77
CA SER A 5 -1.43 19.27 -8.67
C SER A 5 -1.22 18.50 -9.97
N ILE A 6 -2.17 17.63 -10.32
CA ILE A 6 -2.16 16.84 -11.56
C ILE A 6 -3.49 17.06 -12.26
N GLN A 7 -3.44 17.52 -13.53
CA GLN A 7 -4.65 17.76 -14.32
C GLN A 7 -5.65 18.68 -13.62
N LYS A 8 -5.14 19.74 -12.98
CA LYS A 8 -5.91 20.74 -12.23
C LYS A 8 -6.56 20.22 -10.95
N GLU A 9 -6.19 19.01 -10.49
CA GLU A 9 -6.66 18.48 -9.22
C GLU A 9 -5.47 18.19 -8.32
N ASP A 10 -5.63 18.51 -7.05
CA ASP A 10 -4.59 18.26 -6.05
C ASP A 10 -4.65 16.81 -5.60
N ILE A 11 -3.51 16.14 -5.66
CA ILE A 11 -3.35 14.78 -5.12
C ILE A 11 -2.44 14.86 -3.90
N THR A 12 -2.88 14.24 -2.82
CA THR A 12 -2.08 14.12 -1.60
C THR A 12 -1.39 12.76 -1.59
N ILE A 13 -0.07 12.78 -1.51
CA ILE A 13 0.72 11.57 -1.39
C ILE A 13 1.25 11.48 0.03
N ILE A 14 0.89 10.41 0.73
CA ILE A 14 1.36 10.12 2.08
C ILE A 14 2.39 9.02 2.00
N ASN A 15 3.61 9.32 2.43
CA ASN A 15 4.68 8.32 2.48
C ASN A 15 4.73 7.72 3.88
N MET A 16 4.65 6.39 3.97
CA MET A 16 4.62 5.66 5.22
C MET A 16 5.81 4.73 5.32
N TYR A 17 6.43 4.71 6.49
CA TYR A 17 7.50 3.77 6.81
C TYR A 17 7.17 3.11 8.14
N ALA A 18 6.98 1.78 8.14
CA ALA A 18 6.64 1.04 9.35
C ALA A 18 7.88 0.32 9.89
N PRO A 19 8.00 0.18 11.22
CA PRO A 19 9.11 -0.55 11.83
C PRO A 19 9.00 -2.05 11.56
N ASN A 20 10.12 -2.78 11.69
CA ASN A 20 10.16 -4.23 11.50
C ASN A 20 9.27 -4.98 12.50
N ILE A 21 9.22 -4.50 13.74
CA ILE A 21 8.45 -5.14 14.80
C ILE A 21 7.16 -4.39 15.01
N GLY A 22 6.03 -5.11 14.97
CA GLY A 22 4.71 -4.52 15.16
C GLY A 22 4.24 -3.71 13.96
N ALA A 23 4.74 -4.00 12.76
CA ALA A 23 4.40 -3.26 11.55
C ALA A 23 2.90 -3.20 11.27
N PRO A 24 2.15 -4.33 11.28
CA PRO A 24 0.71 -4.25 11.00
C PRO A 24 -0.04 -3.32 11.96
N GLN A 25 0.29 -3.39 13.23
CA GLN A 25 -0.34 -2.56 14.25
C GLN A 25 0.02 -1.09 14.07
N TYR A 26 1.28 -0.81 13.74
CA TYR A 26 1.73 0.56 13.45
C TYR A 26 0.98 1.16 12.26
N VAL A 27 0.90 0.42 11.16
CA VAL A 27 0.19 0.89 9.95
C VAL A 27 -1.28 1.13 10.28
N ARG A 28 -1.93 0.23 11.00
CA ARG A 28 -3.33 0.38 11.40
C ARG A 28 -3.53 1.65 12.23
N GLN A 29 -2.66 1.91 13.19
CA GLN A 29 -2.76 3.11 14.03
C GLN A 29 -2.56 4.37 13.21
N MET A 30 -1.61 4.38 12.28
CA MET A 30 -1.37 5.52 11.41
C MET A 30 -2.56 5.80 10.50
N LEU A 31 -3.13 4.76 9.89
CA LEU A 31 -4.31 4.92 9.03
C LEU A 31 -5.50 5.44 9.84
N THR A 32 -5.72 4.91 11.02
CA THR A 32 -6.82 5.35 11.89
C THR A 32 -6.64 6.82 12.30
N GLY A 33 -5.41 7.22 12.63
CA GLY A 33 -5.11 8.61 13.00
C GLY A 33 -5.27 9.60 11.86
N MET A 34 -5.12 9.14 10.62
CA MET A 34 -5.28 9.98 9.43
C MET A 34 -6.66 9.88 8.79
N LYS A 35 -7.60 9.22 9.42
CA LYS A 35 -8.91 8.91 8.84
C LYS A 35 -9.61 10.13 8.24
N GLY A 36 -9.55 11.28 8.92
CA GLY A 36 -10.17 12.51 8.43
C GLY A 36 -9.43 13.18 7.28
N GLU A 37 -8.21 12.77 6.99
CA GLU A 37 -7.39 13.36 5.92
C GLU A 37 -7.37 12.50 4.66
N ILE A 38 -7.81 11.24 4.75
CA ILE A 38 -7.84 10.32 3.63
C ILE A 38 -9.11 10.52 2.84
N ASN A 39 -8.98 10.84 1.55
CA ASN A 39 -10.10 11.04 0.64
C ASN A 39 -9.79 10.42 -0.72
N SER A 40 -10.68 10.65 -1.71
CA SER A 40 -10.52 10.08 -3.05
C SER A 40 -9.31 10.60 -3.82
N ASN A 41 -8.66 11.65 -3.33
CA ASN A 41 -7.44 12.20 -3.94
C ASN A 41 -6.19 11.88 -3.12
N THR A 42 -6.27 10.94 -2.20
CA THR A 42 -5.16 10.53 -1.35
C THR A 42 -4.57 9.22 -1.83
N VAL A 43 -3.24 9.16 -1.92
CA VAL A 43 -2.49 7.94 -2.21
C VAL A 43 -1.49 7.73 -1.08
N ILE A 44 -1.47 6.53 -0.51
CA ILE A 44 -0.56 6.17 0.57
C ILE A 44 0.46 5.18 0.01
N VAL A 45 1.73 5.53 0.08
CA VAL A 45 2.81 4.70 -0.46
C VAL A 45 3.86 4.45 0.61
N GLY A 46 4.62 3.40 0.46
CA GLY A 46 5.82 3.21 1.26
C GLY A 46 6.07 1.80 1.70
N ASP A 47 7.01 1.68 2.63
CA ASP A 47 7.43 0.41 3.20
C ASP A 47 6.59 0.11 4.44
N PHE A 48 5.65 -0.80 4.29
CA PHE A 48 4.76 -1.21 5.37
C PHE A 48 5.34 -2.33 6.23
N ASN A 49 6.46 -2.93 5.81
CA ASN A 49 7.07 -4.09 6.48
C ASN A 49 6.05 -5.19 6.78
N THR A 50 5.04 -5.35 5.92
CA THR A 50 3.92 -6.26 6.15
C THR A 50 3.46 -6.84 4.82
N GLN A 51 3.28 -8.15 4.79
CA GLN A 51 2.57 -8.83 3.71
C GLN A 51 1.06 -8.73 3.99
N LEU A 52 0.30 -8.19 3.05
CA LEU A 52 -1.14 -8.00 3.23
C LEU A 52 -1.95 -9.23 2.81
N THR A 53 -1.42 -10.02 1.89
CA THR A 53 -2.07 -11.24 1.41
C THR A 53 -1.09 -12.40 1.38
N PRO A 54 -1.57 -13.67 1.35
CA PRO A 54 -0.66 -14.82 1.23
C PRO A 54 0.21 -14.78 -0.03
N MET A 55 -0.24 -14.12 -1.10
CA MET A 55 0.52 -13.99 -2.34
C MET A 55 1.70 -13.02 -2.22
N ASP A 56 1.77 -12.25 -1.16
CA ASP A 56 2.86 -11.31 -0.93
C ASP A 56 4.11 -11.97 -0.35
N ARG A 57 4.13 -13.29 -0.32
CA ARG A 57 5.27 -14.07 0.17
C ARG A 57 5.52 -15.27 -0.73
N SER A 58 6.80 -15.58 -0.97
CA SER A 58 7.19 -16.71 -1.84
C SER A 58 6.94 -18.07 -1.21
N THR A 59 6.88 -18.16 0.12
CA THR A 59 6.52 -19.37 0.84
C THR A 59 5.09 -19.25 1.34
N LYS A 60 4.46 -20.41 1.60
CA LYS A 60 3.09 -20.42 2.11
C LYS A 60 3.00 -19.61 3.39
N LEU A 61 2.12 -18.60 3.41
CA LEU A 61 1.94 -17.69 4.53
C LEU A 61 0.55 -17.84 5.11
N LYS A 62 0.51 -17.97 6.43
CA LYS A 62 -0.74 -17.80 7.19
C LYS A 62 -0.78 -16.36 7.69
N ILE A 63 -1.81 -15.62 7.29
CA ILE A 63 -1.97 -14.22 7.70
C ILE A 63 -2.20 -14.16 9.21
N SER A 64 -1.42 -13.32 9.90
CA SER A 64 -1.54 -13.13 11.33
C SER A 64 -2.83 -12.39 11.70
N LYS A 65 -3.21 -12.49 12.95
CA LYS A 65 -4.38 -11.77 13.47
C LYS A 65 -4.20 -10.25 13.33
N GLU A 66 -3.00 -9.76 13.58
CA GLU A 66 -2.68 -8.34 13.48
C GLU A 66 -2.82 -7.86 12.03
N THR A 67 -2.36 -8.64 11.07
CA THR A 67 -2.50 -8.32 9.65
C THR A 67 -3.98 -8.39 9.23
N GLN A 68 -4.74 -9.35 9.74
CA GLN A 68 -6.16 -9.41 9.47
C GLN A 68 -6.90 -8.18 10.00
N THR A 69 -6.54 -7.72 11.19
CA THR A 69 -7.10 -6.50 11.76
C THR A 69 -6.73 -5.27 10.92
N LEU A 70 -5.51 -5.22 10.39
CA LEU A 70 -5.11 -4.16 9.48
C LEU A 70 -5.96 -4.19 8.19
N ASN A 71 -6.15 -5.37 7.61
CA ASN A 71 -6.99 -5.52 6.42
C ASN A 71 -8.42 -5.08 6.68
N ASP A 72 -8.98 -5.41 7.85
CA ASP A 72 -10.31 -4.97 8.25
C ASP A 72 -10.37 -3.43 8.35
N THR A 73 -9.35 -2.81 8.90
CA THR A 73 -9.26 -1.35 8.98
C THR A 73 -9.20 -0.72 7.58
N MET A 74 -8.42 -1.31 6.66
CA MET A 74 -8.36 -0.84 5.28
C MET A 74 -9.74 -0.92 4.61
N ASP A 75 -10.47 -2.01 4.84
CA ASP A 75 -11.83 -2.17 4.31
C ASP A 75 -12.78 -1.10 4.87
N GLN A 76 -12.68 -0.80 6.16
CA GLN A 76 -13.50 0.24 6.81
C GLN A 76 -13.21 1.62 6.25
N LEU A 77 -11.98 1.88 5.81
CA LEU A 77 -11.58 3.15 5.21
C LEU A 77 -11.73 3.17 3.69
N ASP A 78 -12.26 2.10 3.10
CA ASP A 78 -12.41 1.93 1.65
C ASP A 78 -11.07 1.99 0.91
N LEU A 79 -9.98 1.62 1.56
CA LEU A 79 -8.66 1.59 0.94
C LEU A 79 -8.43 0.27 0.22
N ILE A 80 -7.83 0.35 -0.97
CA ILE A 80 -7.45 -0.83 -1.75
C ILE A 80 -5.93 -0.86 -1.93
N ASP A 81 -5.37 -2.07 -2.02
CA ASP A 81 -4.01 -2.30 -2.45
C ASP A 81 -3.99 -2.20 -3.97
N VAL A 82 -3.46 -1.10 -4.49
CA VAL A 82 -3.52 -0.79 -5.92
C VAL A 82 -2.84 -1.85 -6.76
N TYR A 83 -1.63 -2.27 -6.36
CA TYR A 83 -0.90 -3.30 -7.12
C TYR A 83 -1.69 -4.60 -7.18
N ARG A 84 -2.21 -5.05 -6.03
CA ARG A 84 -2.94 -6.33 -5.96
C ARG A 84 -4.25 -6.27 -6.72
N THR A 85 -4.87 -5.10 -6.80
CA THR A 85 -6.10 -4.90 -7.57
C THR A 85 -5.85 -5.08 -9.07
N PHE A 86 -4.73 -4.55 -9.58
CA PHE A 86 -4.37 -4.71 -11.00
C PHE A 86 -3.74 -6.06 -11.30
N HIS A 87 -3.12 -6.71 -10.31
CA HIS A 87 -2.38 -7.95 -10.49
C HIS A 87 -2.81 -8.98 -9.45
N PRO A 88 -4.08 -9.47 -9.50
CA PRO A 88 -4.62 -10.29 -8.41
C PRO A 88 -3.95 -11.65 -8.26
N LYS A 89 -3.25 -12.11 -9.30
CA LYS A 89 -2.62 -13.44 -9.27
C LYS A 89 -1.11 -13.40 -9.48
N THR A 90 -0.52 -12.22 -9.60
CA THR A 90 0.91 -12.08 -9.85
C THR A 90 1.67 -12.05 -8.54
N MET A 91 2.71 -12.88 -8.43
CA MET A 91 3.62 -12.89 -7.29
C MET A 91 4.84 -12.03 -7.63
N ASN A 92 4.89 -10.84 -7.06
CA ASN A 92 5.98 -9.89 -7.24
C ASN A 92 6.47 -9.42 -5.88
N PHE A 93 7.78 -9.35 -5.69
CA PHE A 93 8.34 -9.17 -4.36
C PHE A 93 9.28 -7.97 -4.34
N THR A 94 9.32 -7.27 -3.18
CA THR A 94 10.13 -6.07 -2.97
C THR A 94 11.22 -6.26 -1.92
N PHE A 95 11.24 -7.43 -1.26
CA PHE A 95 12.18 -7.70 -0.18
C PHE A 95 12.57 -9.18 -0.18
N PHE A 96 13.87 -9.46 0.11
CA PHE A 96 14.37 -10.82 0.30
C PHE A 96 14.95 -10.96 1.70
N SER A 97 14.48 -11.98 2.44
CA SER A 97 15.03 -12.33 3.75
C SER A 97 16.04 -13.46 3.59
N SER A 98 17.32 -13.16 3.72
CA SER A 98 18.38 -14.18 3.62
C SER A 98 18.32 -15.16 4.78
N ALA A 99 17.85 -14.72 5.96
CA ALA A 99 17.74 -15.59 7.13
C ALA A 99 16.73 -16.72 6.92
N HIS A 100 15.68 -16.49 6.12
CA HIS A 100 14.60 -17.45 5.89
C HIS A 100 14.52 -17.93 4.44
N GLY A 101 15.34 -17.39 3.55
CA GLY A 101 15.28 -17.73 2.13
C GLY A 101 13.94 -17.37 1.50
N THR A 102 13.29 -16.30 1.95
CA THR A 102 11.93 -15.96 1.58
C THR A 102 11.87 -14.60 0.89
N PHE A 103 11.13 -14.52 -0.22
CA PHE A 103 10.78 -13.25 -0.87
C PHE A 103 9.42 -12.75 -0.36
N SER A 104 9.29 -11.44 -0.21
CA SER A 104 8.08 -10.81 0.28
C SER A 104 7.80 -9.50 -0.44
N ARG A 105 6.52 -9.15 -0.58
CA ARG A 105 6.09 -7.83 -1.01
C ARG A 105 5.61 -7.07 0.23
N ILE A 106 6.41 -6.10 0.65
CA ILE A 106 6.16 -5.32 1.87
C ILE A 106 6.01 -3.83 1.61
N ASP A 107 6.26 -3.39 0.37
CA ASP A 107 6.00 -2.04 -0.07
C ASP A 107 4.66 -2.02 -0.80
N HIS A 108 3.81 -1.07 -0.44
CA HIS A 108 2.43 -1.04 -0.94
C HIS A 108 2.04 0.36 -1.39
N ILE A 109 1.03 0.40 -2.25
CA ILE A 109 0.35 1.63 -2.66
C ILE A 109 -1.14 1.43 -2.34
N LEU A 110 -1.68 2.31 -1.50
CA LEU A 110 -3.10 2.26 -1.11
C LEU A 110 -3.81 3.50 -1.64
N ALA A 111 -5.04 3.32 -2.09
CA ALA A 111 -5.90 4.41 -2.51
C ALA A 111 -7.36 4.02 -2.31
N ILE A 112 -8.25 5.01 -2.24
CA ILE A 112 -9.69 4.76 -2.10
C ILE A 112 -10.33 4.48 -3.45
N ASN A 113 -9.91 5.21 -4.47
CA ASN A 113 -10.64 5.22 -5.74
C ASN A 113 -9.79 4.69 -6.88
N LEU A 114 -10.17 3.53 -7.40
CA LEU A 114 -9.50 2.91 -8.54
C LEU A 114 -9.55 3.82 -9.78
N ALA A 115 -10.64 4.55 -9.98
CA ALA A 115 -10.77 5.47 -11.12
C ALA A 115 -9.74 6.59 -11.06
N LEU A 116 -9.42 7.09 -9.86
CA LEU A 116 -8.37 8.08 -9.67
C LEU A 116 -7.02 7.52 -10.12
N VAL A 117 -6.69 6.30 -9.69
CA VAL A 117 -5.45 5.64 -10.07
C VAL A 117 -5.37 5.46 -11.58
N ASN A 118 -6.44 4.98 -12.20
CA ASN A 118 -6.48 4.74 -13.63
C ASN A 118 -6.40 6.03 -14.46
N SER A 119 -7.18 7.04 -14.11
CA SER A 119 -7.35 8.20 -14.97
C SER A 119 -6.36 9.34 -14.69
N LYS A 120 -5.84 9.44 -13.49
CA LYS A 120 -5.03 10.59 -13.08
C LYS A 120 -3.60 10.21 -12.75
N ILE A 121 -3.39 9.16 -11.97
CA ILE A 121 -2.06 8.78 -11.50
C ILE A 121 -1.30 8.00 -12.56
N LEU A 122 -1.91 6.96 -13.13
CA LEU A 122 -1.23 6.10 -14.10
C LEU A 122 -0.94 6.77 -15.44
N LYS A 123 -1.59 7.89 -15.74
CA LYS A 123 -1.38 8.63 -16.99
C LYS A 123 -0.51 9.87 -16.83
N SER A 124 0.02 10.10 -15.65
CA SER A 124 0.85 11.25 -15.33
C SER A 124 2.32 10.87 -15.19
N SER A 125 3.21 11.87 -15.17
CA SER A 125 4.63 11.65 -14.91
C SER A 125 4.88 11.13 -13.49
N GLN A 126 4.03 11.48 -12.52
CA GLN A 126 4.12 10.94 -11.17
C GLN A 126 3.80 9.46 -11.13
N ALA A 127 2.91 8.99 -11.99
CA ALA A 127 2.61 7.57 -12.08
C ALA A 127 3.84 6.75 -12.43
N SER A 128 4.67 7.25 -13.34
CA SER A 128 5.92 6.57 -13.70
C SER A 128 6.84 6.44 -12.48
N PHE A 129 6.93 7.47 -11.67
CA PHE A 129 7.72 7.43 -10.44
C PHE A 129 7.15 6.42 -9.44
N LEU A 130 5.84 6.44 -9.22
CA LEU A 130 5.19 5.51 -8.31
C LEU A 130 5.34 4.06 -8.75
N ILE A 131 5.24 3.80 -10.06
CA ILE A 131 5.41 2.47 -10.61
C ILE A 131 6.86 2.00 -10.50
N THR A 132 7.82 2.90 -10.65
CA THR A 132 9.24 2.59 -10.57
C THR A 132 9.66 2.08 -9.20
N VAL A 133 8.94 2.45 -8.15
CA VAL A 133 9.18 1.96 -6.79
C VAL A 133 8.89 0.45 -6.67
N TRP A 134 8.09 -0.08 -7.56
CA TRP A 134 7.72 -1.50 -7.57
C TRP A 134 8.65 -2.32 -8.45
#